data_8f4efc847ba61c51f56ba3c4a20280bb
#
_entry.id   8f4efc847ba61c51f56ba3c4a20280bb
#
_cell.length_a   1.000
_cell.length_b   1.000
_cell.length_c   1.000
_cell.angle_alpha   90.00
_cell.angle_beta   90.00
_cell.angle_gamma   90.00
#
_symmetry.space_group_name_H-M   'P 1'
#
loop_
_entity.id
_entity.type
_entity.pdbx_description
1 polymer ?
#
loop_
_entity_poly.entity_id
_entity_poly.type
_entity_poly.pdbx_seq_one_letter_code
_entity_poly.pdbx_strand_id
1 'polypeptide(L)'
;MTPSLLLEKGTSHGIAWADYDGDGDVDLAVANNHAEGTHTLYRNELGPEKARKSLQLAILDNQGRWTRAGATVTLSASTWNHSMEGQPSYVSSRVVDTGGGYSSQGATPVHFGIPSGIELVDLTIRWYENGMNIQTVSNLDHSLYADRIFEIRLHPTP
;
A
#
# COMPACT_ATOMS: atom_id res chain seq x y z
N MET A 1 24.21 2.22 -15.88
CA MET A 1 24.94 2.26 -14.61
C MET A 1 24.12 1.43 -13.63
N THR A 2 24.67 0.37 -13.05
CA THR A 2 23.99 -0.38 -11.98
C THR A 2 23.94 0.54 -10.77
N PRO A 3 22.78 0.79 -10.17
CA PRO A 3 22.71 1.62 -8.97
C PRO A 3 23.66 1.07 -7.90
N SER A 4 24.39 1.93 -7.23
CA SER A 4 25.33 1.57 -6.15
C SER A 4 24.65 0.75 -5.03
N LEU A 5 23.36 0.92 -4.88
CA LEU A 5 22.43 0.18 -4.02
C LEU A 5 22.59 -1.35 -4.08
N LEU A 6 22.77 -1.89 -5.31
CA LEU A 6 22.89 -3.33 -5.53
C LEU A 6 24.30 -3.87 -5.29
N LEU A 7 25.25 -3.00 -4.97
CA LEU A 7 26.66 -3.33 -4.77
C LEU A 7 27.06 -3.34 -3.29
N GLU A 8 26.17 -2.93 -2.39
CA GLU A 8 26.45 -2.97 -0.96
C GLU A 8 26.48 -4.41 -0.45
N LYS A 9 27.61 -4.79 0.11
CA LYS A 9 27.82 -6.10 0.71
C LYS A 9 27.44 -6.04 2.18
N GLY A 10 26.17 -6.31 2.46
CA GLY A 10 25.70 -6.58 3.82
C GLY A 10 25.08 -7.98 3.84
N THR A 11 25.15 -8.69 4.92
CA THR A 11 24.33 -9.88 5.11
C THR A 11 22.91 -9.42 5.39
N SER A 12 22.20 -9.02 4.31
CA SER A 12 20.84 -8.46 4.40
C SER A 12 19.88 -9.56 4.79
N HIS A 13 19.10 -9.34 5.83
CA HIS A 13 18.16 -10.33 6.39
C HIS A 13 16.70 -9.89 6.33
N GLY A 14 16.44 -8.60 6.35
CA GLY A 14 15.08 -8.09 6.35
C GLY A 14 14.94 -6.83 5.52
N ILE A 15 13.76 -6.65 4.94
CA ILE A 15 13.37 -5.43 4.23
C ILE A 15 12.01 -4.97 4.73
N ALA A 16 11.80 -3.66 4.71
CA ALA A 16 10.50 -3.05 4.95
C ALA A 16 10.27 -1.91 3.96
N TRP A 17 9.04 -1.80 3.50
CA TRP A 17 8.59 -0.71 2.65
C TRP A 17 7.63 0.17 3.44
N ALA A 18 7.87 1.47 3.44
CA ALA A 18 6.99 2.46 4.06
C ALA A 18 7.23 3.83 3.42
N ASP A 19 6.21 4.66 3.37
CA ASP A 19 6.35 6.09 3.16
C ASP A 19 6.74 6.70 4.51
N TYR A 20 8.05 6.82 4.77
CA TYR A 20 8.53 7.22 6.10
C TYR A 20 8.54 8.74 6.28
N ASP A 21 8.61 9.52 5.21
CA ASP A 21 8.65 10.97 5.27
C ASP A 21 7.32 11.64 4.87
N GLY A 22 6.32 10.85 4.51
CA GLY A 22 4.95 11.31 4.26
C GLY A 22 4.79 12.04 2.92
N ASP A 23 5.65 11.77 1.94
CA ASP A 23 5.61 12.43 0.64
C ASP A 23 4.73 11.71 -0.40
N GLY A 24 4.22 10.50 -0.05
CA GLY A 24 3.27 9.71 -0.85
C GLY A 24 3.92 8.60 -1.65
N ASP A 25 5.24 8.52 -1.73
CA ASP A 25 5.93 7.38 -2.32
C ASP A 25 6.47 6.42 -1.23
N VAL A 26 6.78 5.19 -1.61
CA VAL A 26 7.28 4.21 -0.64
C VAL A 26 8.79 4.12 -0.69
N ASP A 27 9.39 4.14 0.47
CA ASP A 27 10.81 4.03 0.73
C ASP A 27 11.19 2.61 1.13
N LEU A 28 12.48 2.32 1.17
CA LEU A 28 13.01 1.01 1.49
C LEU A 28 13.95 1.06 2.68
N ALA A 29 13.64 0.32 3.72
CA ALA A 29 14.57 0.00 4.81
C ALA A 29 15.17 -1.39 4.62
N VAL A 30 16.49 -1.51 4.80
CA VAL A 30 17.22 -2.77 4.71
C VAL A 30 17.96 -3.03 6.03
N ALA A 31 17.67 -4.18 6.63
CA ALA A 31 18.35 -4.62 7.83
C ALA A 31 19.49 -5.58 7.47
N ASN A 32 20.70 -5.28 7.94
CA ASN A 32 21.90 -6.08 7.76
C ASN A 32 22.33 -6.73 9.08
N ASN A 33 22.82 -7.96 9.00
CA ASN A 33 23.27 -8.74 10.17
C ASN A 33 24.80 -8.97 10.18
N HIS A 34 25.57 -8.15 9.49
CA HIS A 34 27.02 -8.22 9.53
C HIS A 34 27.55 -7.30 10.64
N ALA A 35 28.63 -7.71 11.36
CA ALA A 35 29.21 -6.92 12.45
C ALA A 35 29.68 -5.53 12.02
N GLU A 36 30.03 -5.36 10.75
CA GLU A 36 30.41 -4.09 10.13
C GLU A 36 29.30 -3.54 9.22
N GLY A 37 28.13 -4.23 9.15
CA GLY A 37 27.00 -3.81 8.34
C GLY A 37 26.15 -2.75 9.03
N THR A 38 25.80 -1.72 8.31
CA THR A 38 24.84 -0.71 8.76
C THR A 38 23.45 -1.02 8.25
N HIS A 39 22.42 -0.73 9.04
CA HIS A 39 21.07 -0.68 8.52
C HIS A 39 20.94 0.53 7.61
N THR A 40 20.33 0.34 6.46
CA THR A 40 20.24 1.39 5.44
C THR A 40 18.78 1.75 5.18
N LEU A 41 18.52 3.04 5.14
CA LEU A 41 17.25 3.59 4.70
C LEU A 41 17.46 4.28 3.35
N TYR A 42 16.72 3.84 2.36
CA TYR A 42 16.74 4.42 1.02
C TYR A 42 15.48 5.21 0.81
N ARG A 43 15.65 6.50 0.63
CA ARG A 43 14.58 7.39 0.26
C ARG A 43 14.29 7.26 -1.24
N ASN A 44 13.03 7.08 -1.58
CA ASN A 44 12.55 7.22 -2.93
C ASN A 44 12.41 8.72 -3.26
N GLU A 45 12.66 9.11 -4.47
CA GLU A 45 12.57 10.51 -4.90
C GLU A 45 11.81 10.62 -6.22
N LEU A 46 10.58 10.13 -6.25
CA LEU A 46 9.73 10.16 -7.45
C LEU A 46 9.34 11.58 -7.87
N GLY A 47 9.45 12.52 -6.99
CA GLY A 47 8.97 13.88 -7.14
C GLY A 47 7.45 14.00 -6.87
N PRO A 48 7.02 15.17 -6.36
CA PRO A 48 5.71 15.35 -5.72
C PRO A 48 4.51 15.06 -6.63
N GLU A 49 4.62 15.28 -7.93
CA GLU A 49 3.51 14.98 -8.86
C GLU A 49 3.26 13.47 -9.02
N LYS A 50 4.30 12.65 -8.92
CA LYS A 50 4.17 11.19 -9.03
C LYS A 50 3.85 10.57 -7.68
N ALA A 51 4.49 11.04 -6.62
CA ALA A 51 4.26 10.58 -5.26
C ALA A 51 2.79 10.76 -4.84
N ARG A 52 2.19 11.90 -5.19
CA ARG A 52 0.76 12.17 -4.93
C ARG A 52 -0.23 11.30 -5.73
N LYS A 53 0.24 10.53 -6.70
CA LYS A 53 -0.58 9.52 -7.38
C LYS A 53 -0.53 8.19 -6.62
N SER A 54 -0.84 8.27 -5.36
CA SER A 54 -0.89 7.14 -4.44
C SER A 54 -2.11 7.25 -3.52
N LEU A 55 -2.46 6.13 -2.90
CA LEU A 55 -3.50 6.05 -1.89
C LEU A 55 -3.03 5.12 -0.79
N GLN A 56 -2.95 5.64 0.42
CA GLN A 56 -2.63 4.89 1.63
C GLN A 56 -3.89 4.62 2.44
N LEU A 57 -4.14 3.36 2.78
CA LEU A 57 -5.36 2.92 3.45
C LEU A 57 -5.04 2.24 4.78
N ALA A 58 -5.62 2.73 5.85
CA ALA A 58 -5.68 2.05 7.13
C ALA A 58 -6.98 1.27 7.24
N ILE A 59 -6.89 -0.06 7.29
CA ILE A 59 -8.05 -0.94 7.44
C ILE A 59 -8.21 -1.28 8.92
N LEU A 60 -9.24 -0.72 9.52
CA LEU A 60 -9.49 -0.77 10.96
C LEU A 60 -10.70 -1.66 11.25
N ASP A 61 -10.76 -2.22 12.45
CA ASP A 61 -11.98 -2.85 12.94
C ASP A 61 -13.05 -1.79 13.31
N ASN A 62 -14.21 -2.23 13.73
CA ASN A 62 -15.32 -1.36 14.15
C ASN A 62 -15.00 -0.49 15.38
N GLN A 63 -13.94 -0.84 16.13
CA GLN A 63 -13.43 -0.07 17.27
C GLN A 63 -12.27 0.87 16.90
N GLY A 64 -11.87 0.88 15.62
CA GLY A 64 -10.76 1.71 15.14
C GLY A 64 -9.37 1.13 15.41
N ARG A 65 -9.25 -0.18 15.66
CA ARG A 65 -7.97 -0.84 15.92
C ARG A 65 -7.39 -1.48 14.64
N TRP A 66 -6.09 -1.52 14.55
CA TRP A 66 -5.33 -2.16 13.46
C TRP A 66 -5.28 -3.69 13.62
N THR A 67 -6.39 -4.38 13.48
CA THR A 67 -6.50 -5.82 13.77
C THR A 67 -7.01 -6.64 12.60
N ARG A 68 -6.98 -6.09 11.39
CA ARG A 68 -7.55 -6.75 10.21
C ARG A 68 -6.51 -7.42 9.32
N ALA A 69 -5.52 -8.06 9.93
CA ALA A 69 -4.59 -8.93 9.22
C ALA A 69 -5.33 -9.97 8.36
N GLY A 70 -4.87 -10.18 7.14
CA GLY A 70 -5.48 -11.06 6.16
C GLY A 70 -6.66 -10.45 5.38
N ALA A 71 -7.12 -9.24 5.72
CA ALA A 71 -8.07 -8.54 4.87
C ALA A 71 -7.44 -8.24 3.51
N THR A 72 -8.22 -8.43 2.45
CA THR A 72 -7.79 -8.09 1.08
C THR A 72 -8.48 -6.83 0.64
N VAL A 73 -7.70 -5.87 0.17
CA VAL A 73 -8.20 -4.63 -0.44
C VAL A 73 -7.96 -4.70 -1.93
N THR A 74 -9.01 -4.56 -2.71
CA THR A 74 -8.95 -4.43 -4.16
C THR A 74 -9.36 -3.03 -4.56
N LEU A 75 -8.48 -2.34 -5.26
CA LEU A 75 -8.72 -1.05 -5.89
C LEU A 75 -9.01 -1.30 -7.36
N SER A 76 -10.07 -0.69 -7.88
CA SER A 76 -10.44 -0.74 -9.30
C SER A 76 -10.83 0.65 -9.80
N ALA A 77 -10.61 0.89 -11.09
CA ALA A 77 -11.04 2.10 -11.77
C ALA A 77 -11.72 1.74 -13.10
N SER A 78 -12.94 2.21 -13.29
CA SER A 78 -13.72 1.95 -14.49
C SER A 78 -13.49 2.94 -15.63
N THR A 79 -12.90 4.09 -15.34
CA THR A 79 -12.73 5.21 -16.28
C THR A 79 -11.27 5.50 -16.58
N TRP A 80 -10.60 4.60 -17.25
CA TRP A 80 -9.29 4.91 -17.82
C TRP A 80 -9.41 5.06 -19.34
N ASN A 81 -8.90 6.13 -19.90
CA ASN A 81 -9.00 6.47 -21.34
C ASN A 81 -8.36 5.44 -22.30
N HIS A 82 -7.91 4.30 -21.80
CA HIS A 82 -7.31 3.21 -22.58
C HIS A 82 -8.06 1.87 -22.42
N SER A 83 -9.25 1.87 -21.82
CA SER A 83 -10.01 0.64 -21.62
C SER A 83 -10.75 0.20 -22.89
N MET A 84 -10.69 -1.09 -23.18
CA MET A 84 -11.64 -1.73 -24.07
C MET A 84 -13.00 -1.79 -23.35
N GLU A 85 -14.08 -1.54 -24.07
CA GLU A 85 -15.45 -1.55 -23.55
C GLU A 85 -15.73 -2.78 -22.66
N GLY A 86 -16.15 -2.54 -21.41
CA GLY A 86 -16.63 -3.59 -20.51
C GLY A 86 -15.60 -4.22 -19.56
N GLN A 87 -14.33 -3.78 -19.58
CA GLN A 87 -13.33 -4.23 -18.61
C GLN A 87 -12.96 -3.10 -17.65
N PRO A 88 -12.74 -3.39 -16.34
CA PRO A 88 -12.13 -2.41 -15.47
C PRO A 88 -10.73 -2.09 -16.01
N SER A 89 -10.46 -0.85 -16.24
CA SER A 89 -9.24 -0.39 -16.88
C SER A 89 -7.99 -0.52 -15.99
N TYR A 90 -8.19 -0.61 -14.69
CA TYR A 90 -7.14 -0.83 -13.70
C TYR A 90 -7.68 -1.59 -12.51
N VAL A 91 -6.98 -2.63 -12.11
CA VAL A 91 -7.25 -3.40 -10.89
C VAL A 91 -5.95 -3.71 -10.19
N SER A 92 -5.89 -3.44 -8.90
CA SER A 92 -4.77 -3.79 -8.03
C SER A 92 -5.28 -4.31 -6.71
N SER A 93 -4.64 -5.33 -6.16
CA SER A 93 -5.02 -5.90 -4.87
C SER A 93 -3.84 -5.94 -3.92
N ARG A 94 -4.13 -5.72 -2.64
CA ARG A 94 -3.19 -5.81 -1.53
C ARG A 94 -3.81 -6.57 -0.38
N VAL A 95 -3.00 -7.23 0.40
CA VAL A 95 -3.40 -7.88 1.66
C VAL A 95 -2.91 -7.00 2.80
N VAL A 96 -3.74 -6.84 3.83
CA VAL A 96 -3.31 -6.26 5.10
C VAL A 96 -2.40 -7.28 5.76
N ASP A 97 -1.10 -7.06 5.67
CA ASP A 97 -0.06 -7.99 6.11
C ASP A 97 0.51 -7.56 7.46
N THR A 98 0.91 -8.54 8.28
CA THR A 98 1.58 -8.35 9.56
C THR A 98 2.97 -8.95 9.59
N GLY A 99 3.43 -9.49 8.46
CA GLY A 99 4.78 -10.08 8.35
C GLY A 99 5.12 -10.49 6.93
N GLY A 100 6.06 -9.80 6.31
CA GLY A 100 6.49 -10.00 4.93
C GLY A 100 7.60 -11.04 4.74
N GLY A 101 7.92 -11.85 5.77
CA GLY A 101 8.99 -12.85 5.71
C GLY A 101 9.92 -12.79 6.92
N TYR A 102 11.06 -13.47 6.83
CA TYR A 102 12.05 -13.53 7.92
C TYR A 102 12.59 -12.12 8.23
N SER A 103 12.40 -11.71 9.47
CA SER A 103 12.82 -10.37 9.96
C SER A 103 12.33 -9.19 9.09
N SER A 104 11.18 -9.37 8.44
CA SER A 104 10.62 -8.36 7.53
C SER A 104 9.16 -8.09 7.87
N GLN A 105 8.83 -6.82 7.99
CA GLN A 105 7.45 -6.36 8.14
C GLN A 105 7.29 -5.04 7.40
N GLY A 106 6.38 -5.01 6.43
CA GLY A 106 5.98 -3.78 5.76
C GLY A 106 5.16 -2.90 6.70
N ALA A 107 5.07 -1.63 6.38
CA ALA A 107 4.17 -0.74 7.09
C ALA A 107 2.71 -1.10 6.80
N THR A 108 1.88 -1.02 7.81
CA THR A 108 0.46 -0.80 7.67
C THR A 108 0.26 0.71 7.76
N PRO A 109 -0.01 1.44 6.72
CA PRO A 109 -1.13 1.27 5.79
C PRO A 109 -0.80 0.48 4.52
N VAL A 110 -1.89 0.04 3.87
CA VAL A 110 -1.83 -0.57 2.53
C VAL A 110 -1.63 0.53 1.50
N HIS A 111 -0.60 0.42 0.68
CA HIS A 111 -0.25 1.44 -0.30
C HIS A 111 -0.60 1.00 -1.74
N PHE A 112 -1.24 1.90 -2.50
CA PHE A 112 -1.53 1.75 -3.92
C PHE A 112 -0.93 2.92 -4.70
N GLY A 113 -0.09 2.61 -5.71
CA GLY A 113 0.22 3.58 -6.75
C GLY A 113 -0.94 3.64 -7.76
N ILE A 114 -1.31 4.84 -8.19
CA ILE A 114 -2.45 5.06 -9.09
C ILE A 114 -1.92 5.59 -10.43
N PRO A 115 -2.19 4.89 -11.54
CA PRO A 115 -1.78 5.35 -12.86
C PRO A 115 -2.35 6.73 -13.21
N SER A 116 -1.61 7.48 -14.02
CA SER A 116 -2.07 8.80 -14.50
C SER A 116 -3.34 8.65 -15.33
N GLY A 117 -4.27 9.60 -15.16
CA GLY A 117 -5.55 9.62 -15.86
C GLY A 117 -6.68 8.88 -15.14
N ILE A 118 -6.42 8.32 -13.97
CA ILE A 118 -7.45 7.81 -13.05
C ILE A 118 -7.73 8.91 -12.02
N GLU A 119 -8.99 9.34 -11.93
CA GLU A 119 -9.44 10.35 -10.96
C GLU A 119 -10.22 9.70 -9.83
N LEU A 120 -11.10 8.76 -10.17
CA LEU A 120 -11.96 8.07 -9.21
C LEU A 120 -11.63 6.58 -9.16
N VAL A 121 -11.65 6.03 -7.97
CA VAL A 121 -11.41 4.62 -7.73
C VAL A 121 -12.52 4.01 -6.87
N ASP A 122 -12.75 2.72 -7.06
CA ASP A 122 -13.59 1.91 -6.20
C ASP A 122 -12.70 1.00 -5.35
N LEU A 123 -13.03 0.88 -4.09
CA LEU A 123 -12.38 -0.03 -3.16
C LEU A 123 -13.34 -1.15 -2.77
N THR A 124 -12.87 -2.39 -2.84
CA THR A 124 -13.57 -3.55 -2.29
C THR A 124 -12.68 -4.19 -1.23
N ILE A 125 -13.14 -4.21 0.00
CA ILE A 125 -12.46 -4.81 1.13
C ILE A 125 -13.17 -6.13 1.48
N ARG A 126 -12.39 -7.23 1.53
CA ARG A 126 -12.88 -8.55 1.95
C ARG A 126 -12.12 -9.01 3.17
N TRP A 127 -12.83 -9.49 4.17
CA TRP A 127 -12.21 -10.05 5.38
C TRP A 127 -13.06 -11.17 5.96
N TYR A 128 -12.44 -11.99 6.78
CA TYR A 128 -13.11 -13.09 7.46
C TYR A 128 -13.35 -12.74 8.94
N GLU A 129 -14.61 -12.71 9.34
CA GLU A 129 -15.04 -12.52 10.72
C GLU A 129 -16.44 -13.13 10.86
N ASN A 130 -16.55 -14.30 11.51
CA ASN A 130 -17.79 -15.11 11.58
C ASN A 130 -18.38 -15.45 10.19
N GLY A 131 -17.56 -15.47 9.16
CA GLY A 131 -17.92 -15.62 7.77
C GLY A 131 -17.17 -14.63 6.88
N MET A 132 -17.38 -14.73 5.57
CA MET A 132 -16.81 -13.78 4.62
C MET A 132 -17.62 -12.48 4.61
N ASN A 133 -16.97 -11.37 4.90
CA ASN A 133 -17.56 -10.03 4.85
C ASN A 133 -16.98 -9.24 3.67
N ILE A 134 -17.78 -8.35 3.12
CA ILE A 134 -17.38 -7.46 2.01
C ILE A 134 -17.90 -6.05 2.31
N GLN A 135 -17.02 -5.07 2.18
CA GLN A 135 -17.38 -3.66 2.24
C GLN A 135 -16.83 -2.94 1.02
N THR A 136 -17.61 -2.02 0.45
CA THR A 136 -17.22 -1.24 -0.73
C THR A 136 -17.24 0.25 -0.43
N VAL A 137 -16.28 0.97 -1.04
CA VAL A 137 -16.28 2.44 -1.12
C VAL A 137 -16.19 2.78 -2.60
N SER A 138 -17.21 3.42 -3.14
CA SER A 138 -17.30 3.71 -4.58
C SER A 138 -17.06 5.18 -4.87
N ASN A 139 -16.51 5.46 -6.08
CA ASN A 139 -16.25 6.81 -6.58
C ASN A 139 -15.38 7.65 -5.63
N LEU A 140 -14.37 7.04 -5.03
CA LEU A 140 -13.41 7.74 -4.17
C LEU A 140 -12.49 8.61 -5.04
N ASP A 141 -12.50 9.91 -4.81
CA ASP A 141 -11.47 10.82 -5.34
C ASP A 141 -10.19 10.65 -4.51
N HIS A 142 -9.23 9.92 -5.07
CA HIS A 142 -7.98 9.61 -4.38
C HIS A 142 -7.11 10.84 -4.12
N SER A 143 -7.26 11.90 -4.93
CA SER A 143 -6.46 13.13 -4.80
C SER A 143 -6.68 13.85 -3.47
N LEU A 144 -7.85 13.65 -2.85
CA LEU A 144 -8.18 14.20 -1.54
C LEU A 144 -7.40 13.55 -0.39
N TYR A 145 -6.71 12.46 -0.66
CA TYR A 145 -5.97 11.65 0.32
C TYR A 145 -4.49 11.44 -0.07
N ALA A 146 -3.98 12.24 -0.99
CA ALA A 146 -2.62 12.09 -1.52
C ALA A 146 -1.50 12.33 -0.48
N ASP A 147 -1.82 13.05 0.59
CA ASP A 147 -0.89 13.48 1.66
C ASP A 147 -1.28 12.92 3.04
N ARG A 148 -2.18 11.94 3.08
CA ARG A 148 -2.70 11.38 4.33
C ARG A 148 -3.22 9.96 4.16
N ILE A 149 -3.26 9.24 5.26
CA ILE A 149 -3.85 7.91 5.33
C ILE A 149 -5.38 8.03 5.36
N PHE A 150 -6.05 7.31 4.47
CA PHE A 150 -7.50 7.18 4.48
C PHE A 150 -7.90 5.99 5.36
N GLU A 151 -8.55 6.27 6.47
CA GLU A 151 -9.01 5.26 7.41
C GLU A 151 -10.37 4.68 6.99
N ILE A 152 -10.43 3.36 6.88
CA ILE A 152 -11.67 2.61 6.61
C ILE A 152 -11.97 1.71 7.81
N ARG A 153 -13.10 1.98 8.48
CA ARG A 153 -13.60 1.12 9.54
C ARG A 153 -14.51 0.05 8.96
N LEU A 154 -14.21 -1.20 9.29
CA LEU A 154 -14.97 -2.34 8.82
C LEU A 154 -16.12 -2.64 9.77
N HIS A 155 -17.29 -2.84 9.20
CA HIS A 155 -18.51 -3.21 9.93
C HIS A 155 -18.92 -4.61 9.46
N PRO A 156 -18.79 -5.65 10.32
CA PRO A 156 -19.27 -6.98 9.99
C PRO A 156 -20.77 -6.95 9.72
N THR A 157 -21.18 -7.70 8.71
CA THR A 157 -22.61 -7.91 8.44
C THR A 157 -23.21 -8.70 9.61
N PRO A 158 -24.39 -8.32 10.13
CA PRO A 158 -25.05 -9.02 11.25
C PRO A 158 -25.38 -10.48 10.91
#